data_d29b77ef7a3c37b5fce72d84a8461d7f
#
_entry.id   d29b77ef7a3c37b5fce72d84a8461d7f
#
_cell.length_a   1.000
_cell.length_b   1.000
_cell.length_c   1.000
_cell.angle_alpha   90.00
_cell.angle_beta   90.00
_cell.angle_gamma   90.00
#
_symmetry.space_group_name_H-M   'P 1'
#
loop_
_entity.id
_entity.type
_entity.pdbx_description
1 polymer ?
#
loop_
_entity_poly.entity_id
_entity_poly.type
_entity_poly.pdbx_seq_one_letter_code
_entity_poly.pdbx_strand_id
1 'polypeptide(L)'
;MRIAVIRLGKSLAVALGSVLLLAAAAWCKEKANNPGQKMVDSGSFGVYSGGQRVATETFSIQQGPDGSVISSQFKAAQGLQNAEQSSELELSSAGELRSYQWKEVAPERMAATIAPNDAFLVERYGSSPQDKQQTQNFLLPPSTTILDDYFFVQREVLAWRYLATACKHDQGPPQCPRQQVPFGTLNPHARASSSVSIEFTGREKLTLHGTERELSHFILRSEMGDWGFWLDDQFRLVRLLDDSGTEVVRD
;
A
#
# COMPACT_ATOMS: atom_id res chain seq x y z
N MET A 1 -58.90 34.58 -53.42
CA MET A 1 -58.89 34.66 -54.95
C MET A 1 -57.50 34.17 -55.39
N ARG A 2 -57.48 33.15 -56.25
CA ARG A 2 -56.38 32.52 -57.01
C ARG A 2 -55.26 31.84 -56.20
N ILE A 3 -55.23 30.58 -55.99
CA ILE A 3 -54.84 29.37 -56.75
C ILE A 3 -53.58 29.58 -57.62
N ALA A 4 -52.50 28.93 -57.27
CA ALA A 4 -51.52 28.35 -58.19
C ALA A 4 -50.82 27.15 -57.53
N VAL A 5 -51.10 26.00 -58.08
CA VAL A 5 -50.47 24.68 -57.89
C VAL A 5 -49.31 24.58 -58.88
N ILE A 6 -48.11 24.15 -58.51
CA ILE A 6 -47.20 23.45 -59.42
C ILE A 6 -46.37 22.40 -58.67
N ARG A 7 -46.38 21.30 -59.26
CA ARG A 7 -45.94 19.92 -59.12
C ARG A 7 -44.42 19.70 -58.91
N LEU A 8 -44.17 18.61 -58.13
CA LEU A 8 -43.25 17.46 -58.33
C LEU A 8 -41.84 17.67 -58.81
N GLY A 9 -40.95 17.16 -57.96
CA GLY A 9 -39.63 16.70 -58.34
C GLY A 9 -39.11 15.73 -57.27
N LYS A 10 -39.21 14.41 -57.54
CA LYS A 10 -38.60 13.33 -56.76
C LYS A 10 -37.08 13.34 -56.99
N SER A 11 -36.30 13.39 -55.96
CA SER A 11 -34.89 12.93 -56.00
C SER A 11 -34.55 12.24 -54.70
N LEU A 12 -34.41 10.93 -54.82
CA LEU A 12 -33.95 10.01 -53.80
C LEU A 12 -32.43 10.18 -53.69
N ALA A 13 -31.95 10.75 -52.58
CA ALA A 13 -30.54 10.74 -52.24
C ALA A 13 -30.36 9.88 -50.99
N VAL A 14 -29.84 8.67 -51.21
CA VAL A 14 -29.38 7.75 -50.17
C VAL A 14 -28.10 8.30 -49.63
N ALA A 15 -28.15 8.89 -48.43
CA ALA A 15 -26.96 9.23 -47.68
C ALA A 15 -26.59 8.05 -46.77
N LEU A 16 -25.54 7.31 -47.14
CA LEU A 16 -24.84 6.36 -46.26
C LEU A 16 -24.22 7.15 -45.12
N GLY A 17 -24.85 7.13 -43.97
CA GLY A 17 -24.26 7.60 -42.72
C GLY A 17 -23.24 6.61 -42.20
N SER A 18 -21.97 6.88 -42.41
CA SER A 18 -20.85 6.16 -41.77
C SER A 18 -20.84 6.49 -40.29
N VAL A 19 -21.33 5.58 -39.46
CA VAL A 19 -21.20 5.64 -38.00
C VAL A 19 -19.74 5.32 -37.69
N LEU A 20 -18.93 6.34 -37.44
CA LEU A 20 -17.61 6.19 -36.81
C LEU A 20 -17.84 5.82 -35.35
N LEU A 21 -17.76 4.52 -35.06
CA LEU A 21 -17.55 4.03 -33.69
C LEU A 21 -16.14 4.43 -33.24
N LEU A 22 -16.03 5.55 -32.52
CA LEU A 22 -14.86 5.89 -31.73
C LEU A 22 -14.80 4.90 -30.56
N ALA A 23 -14.08 3.80 -30.78
CA ALA A 23 -13.67 2.93 -29.68
C ALA A 23 -12.70 3.74 -28.79
N ALA A 24 -13.21 4.24 -27.67
CA ALA A 24 -12.38 4.74 -26.59
C ALA A 24 -11.57 3.56 -26.07
N ALA A 25 -10.37 3.36 -26.60
CA ALA A 25 -9.37 2.48 -26.02
C ALA A 25 -9.02 3.04 -24.64
N ALA A 26 -9.64 2.51 -23.59
CA ALA A 26 -9.20 2.68 -22.23
C ALA A 26 -7.76 2.12 -22.19
N TRP A 27 -6.78 2.99 -22.19
CA TRP A 27 -5.41 2.62 -21.92
C TRP A 27 -5.32 2.22 -20.45
N CYS A 28 -5.61 0.95 -20.16
CA CYS A 28 -4.97 0.28 -19.06
C CYS A 28 -3.48 0.29 -19.38
N LYS A 29 -2.75 1.21 -18.78
CA LYS A 29 -1.29 1.19 -18.78
C LYS A 29 -0.90 -0.02 -17.93
N GLU A 30 -0.85 -1.19 -18.58
CA GLU A 30 -0.22 -2.37 -18.01
C GLU A 30 1.20 -1.95 -17.65
N LYS A 31 1.48 -1.88 -16.35
CA LYS A 31 2.82 -1.54 -15.86
C LYS A 31 3.76 -2.60 -16.45
N ALA A 32 4.64 -2.19 -17.35
CA ALA A 32 5.60 -3.07 -17.99
C ALA A 32 6.31 -3.85 -16.87
N ASN A 33 6.17 -5.18 -16.87
CA ASN A 33 6.97 -6.05 -16.03
C ASN A 33 8.43 -5.75 -16.35
N ASN A 34 9.11 -5.10 -15.42
CA ASN A 34 10.53 -4.79 -15.54
C ASN A 34 11.26 -6.16 -15.62
N PRO A 35 11.94 -6.48 -16.73
CA PRO A 35 12.59 -7.78 -16.86
C PRO A 35 13.67 -7.89 -15.78
N GLY A 36 13.46 -8.77 -14.80
CA GLY A 36 14.34 -8.97 -13.65
C GLY A 36 13.67 -8.78 -12.29
N GLN A 37 12.43 -8.28 -12.22
CA GLN A 37 11.67 -8.26 -10.97
C GLN A 37 10.99 -9.61 -10.72
N LYS A 38 11.17 -10.13 -9.51
CA LYS A 38 10.55 -11.38 -9.03
C LYS A 38 9.50 -11.03 -7.99
N MET A 39 8.32 -11.64 -8.09
CA MET A 39 7.33 -11.62 -7.03
C MET A 39 7.89 -12.32 -5.79
N VAL A 40 8.01 -11.61 -4.68
CA VAL A 40 8.49 -12.14 -3.39
C VAL A 40 7.31 -12.53 -2.53
N ASP A 41 6.30 -11.68 -2.45
CA ASP A 41 5.06 -11.95 -1.75
C ASP A 41 3.87 -11.24 -2.39
N SER A 42 2.68 -11.80 -2.20
CA SER A 42 1.41 -11.18 -2.59
C SER A 42 0.26 -11.82 -1.83
N GLY A 43 -0.81 -11.08 -1.65
CA GLY A 43 -1.99 -11.59 -0.95
C GLY A 43 -2.98 -10.52 -0.59
N SER A 44 -3.81 -10.84 0.38
CA SER A 44 -4.73 -9.90 0.99
C SER A 44 -4.75 -10.05 2.51
N PHE A 45 -5.10 -8.95 3.17
CA PHE A 45 -5.38 -8.88 4.58
C PHE A 45 -6.85 -8.49 4.80
N GLY A 46 -7.54 -9.23 5.68
CA GLY A 46 -8.78 -8.77 6.28
C GLY A 46 -8.48 -7.91 7.49
N VAL A 47 -9.07 -6.72 7.56
CA VAL A 47 -9.01 -5.85 8.73
C VAL A 47 -10.29 -6.00 9.52
N TYR A 48 -10.18 -6.28 10.81
CA TYR A 48 -11.32 -6.55 11.71
C TYR A 48 -11.34 -5.56 12.87
N SER A 49 -12.53 -5.15 13.26
CA SER A 49 -12.79 -4.39 14.48
C SER A 49 -14.01 -4.97 15.17
N GLY A 50 -13.89 -5.30 16.46
CA GLY A 50 -14.95 -5.98 17.18
C GLY A 50 -15.37 -7.33 16.56
N GLY A 51 -14.44 -8.03 15.90
CA GLY A 51 -14.69 -9.31 15.23
C GLY A 51 -15.39 -9.20 13.87
N GLN A 52 -15.70 -8.01 13.40
CA GLN A 52 -16.31 -7.77 12.10
C GLN A 52 -15.25 -7.27 11.09
N ARG A 53 -15.25 -7.83 9.87
CA ARG A 53 -14.37 -7.35 8.79
C ARG A 53 -14.82 -5.97 8.35
N VAL A 54 -13.96 -4.98 8.54
CA VAL A 54 -14.21 -3.57 8.24
C VAL A 54 -13.50 -3.08 6.99
N ALA A 55 -12.42 -3.78 6.57
CA ALA A 55 -11.71 -3.45 5.35
C ALA A 55 -10.95 -4.65 4.78
N THR A 56 -10.44 -4.48 3.58
CA THR A 56 -9.51 -5.40 2.92
C THR A 56 -8.37 -4.60 2.34
N GLU A 57 -7.15 -5.07 2.56
CA GLU A 57 -5.97 -4.64 1.83
C GLU A 57 -5.54 -5.77 0.88
N THR A 58 -5.27 -5.46 -0.39
CA THR A 58 -4.60 -6.38 -1.33
C THR A 58 -3.25 -5.81 -1.68
N PHE A 59 -2.23 -6.65 -1.75
CA PHE A 59 -0.86 -6.18 -1.94
C PHE A 59 -0.01 -7.12 -2.79
N SER A 60 1.09 -6.58 -3.29
CA SER A 60 2.17 -7.33 -3.92
C SER A 60 3.52 -6.70 -3.60
N ILE A 61 4.53 -7.55 -3.40
CA ILE A 61 5.93 -7.18 -3.19
C ILE A 61 6.76 -7.79 -4.30
N GLN A 62 7.40 -6.95 -5.07
CA GLN A 62 8.32 -7.36 -6.12
C GLN A 62 9.74 -6.92 -5.77
N GLN A 63 10.73 -7.75 -6.04
CA GLN A 63 12.14 -7.47 -5.81
C GLN A 63 12.96 -7.71 -7.07
N GLY A 64 13.86 -6.80 -7.35
CA GLY A 64 14.81 -6.87 -8.45
C GLY A 64 16.21 -6.42 -8.04
N PRO A 65 17.16 -6.40 -8.99
CA PRO A 65 18.54 -5.97 -8.70
C PRO A 65 18.64 -4.55 -8.15
N ASP A 66 17.73 -3.67 -8.59
CA ASP A 66 17.75 -2.26 -8.22
C ASP A 66 17.01 -1.95 -6.93
N GLY A 67 16.22 -2.89 -6.40
CA GLY A 67 15.44 -2.69 -5.19
C GLY A 67 14.09 -3.38 -5.22
N SER A 68 13.16 -2.88 -4.41
CA SER A 68 11.83 -3.49 -4.23
C SER A 68 10.73 -2.49 -4.54
N VAL A 69 9.60 -3.01 -5.05
CA VAL A 69 8.36 -2.27 -5.27
C VAL A 69 7.25 -2.96 -4.50
N ILE A 70 6.60 -2.23 -3.61
CA ILE A 70 5.49 -2.69 -2.80
C ILE A 70 4.26 -1.90 -3.25
N SER A 71 3.27 -2.60 -3.82
CA SER A 71 2.01 -1.99 -4.26
C SER A 71 0.89 -2.51 -3.37
N SER A 72 -0.02 -1.62 -2.98
CA SER A 72 -1.14 -1.97 -2.13
C SER A 72 -2.42 -1.23 -2.53
N GLN A 73 -3.57 -1.86 -2.28
CA GLN A 73 -4.90 -1.29 -2.42
C GLN A 73 -5.70 -1.60 -1.16
N PHE A 74 -6.26 -0.56 -0.55
CA PHE A 74 -7.12 -0.65 0.61
C PHE A 74 -8.55 -0.29 0.23
N LYS A 75 -9.51 -1.13 0.68
CA LYS A 75 -10.95 -0.89 0.50
C LYS A 75 -11.66 -1.11 1.82
N ALA A 76 -12.32 -0.08 2.32
CA ALA A 76 -13.21 -0.21 3.46
C ALA A 76 -14.49 -0.97 3.07
N ALA A 77 -15.04 -1.76 4.00
CA ALA A 77 -16.33 -2.39 3.85
C ALA A 77 -17.45 -1.32 3.85
N GLN A 78 -18.61 -1.67 3.31
CA GLN A 78 -19.77 -0.78 3.28
C GLN A 78 -20.11 -0.29 4.71
N GLY A 79 -20.26 1.03 4.86
CA GLY A 79 -20.58 1.68 6.14
C GLY A 79 -19.43 2.47 6.76
N LEU A 80 -18.19 2.24 6.39
CA LEU A 80 -17.02 3.01 6.79
C LEU A 80 -16.60 3.96 5.66
N GLN A 81 -17.39 5.02 5.40
CA GLN A 81 -17.10 6.11 4.45
C GLN A 81 -16.63 5.65 3.05
N ASN A 82 -16.78 4.35 2.70
CA ASN A 82 -16.35 3.76 1.42
C ASN A 82 -14.90 4.14 1.02
N ALA A 83 -13.98 4.19 1.98
CA ALA A 83 -12.60 4.55 1.71
C ALA A 83 -11.96 3.58 0.71
N GLU A 84 -11.44 4.12 -0.37
CA GLU A 84 -10.67 3.39 -1.36
C GLU A 84 -9.36 4.12 -1.61
N GLN A 85 -8.26 3.43 -1.32
CA GLN A 85 -6.93 4.01 -1.38
C GLN A 85 -5.96 3.04 -2.07
N SER A 86 -4.90 3.57 -2.63
CA SER A 86 -3.80 2.80 -3.19
C SER A 86 -2.46 3.41 -2.82
N SER A 87 -1.43 2.58 -2.68
CA SER A 87 -0.07 3.04 -2.46
C SER A 87 0.95 2.29 -3.28
N GLU A 88 2.10 2.93 -3.48
CA GLU A 88 3.29 2.32 -4.05
C GLU A 88 4.51 2.83 -3.30
N LEU A 89 5.28 1.91 -2.74
CA LEU A 89 6.52 2.16 -2.01
C LEU A 89 7.67 1.56 -2.82
N GLU A 90 8.63 2.39 -3.20
CA GLU A 90 9.86 1.97 -3.86
C GLU A 90 11.03 2.09 -2.90
N LEU A 91 11.78 1.00 -2.77
CA LEU A 91 12.98 0.92 -1.95
C LEU A 91 14.20 0.61 -2.83
N SER A 92 15.36 1.10 -2.47
CA SER A 92 16.64 0.71 -3.06
C SER A 92 17.00 -0.73 -2.68
N SER A 93 18.03 -1.29 -3.31
CA SER A 93 18.60 -2.60 -2.92
C SER A 93 19.15 -2.62 -1.49
N ALA A 94 19.46 -1.45 -0.91
CA ALA A 94 19.84 -1.29 0.51
C ALA A 94 18.63 -1.14 1.45
N GLY A 95 17.39 -1.18 0.93
CA GLY A 95 16.17 -0.99 1.71
C GLY A 95 15.89 0.47 2.09
N GLU A 96 16.53 1.43 1.41
CA GLU A 96 16.28 2.86 1.62
C GLU A 96 15.15 3.36 0.74
N LEU A 97 14.41 4.34 1.23
CA LEU A 97 13.31 4.97 0.51
C LEU A 97 13.82 5.64 -0.77
N ARG A 98 13.23 5.25 -1.92
CA ARG A 98 13.39 5.96 -3.20
C ARG A 98 12.20 6.85 -3.47
N SER A 99 11.01 6.30 -3.32
CA SER A 99 9.76 7.04 -3.44
C SER A 99 8.64 6.34 -2.69
N TYR A 100 7.68 7.11 -2.25
CA TYR A 100 6.38 6.63 -1.80
C TYR A 100 5.31 7.49 -2.41
N GLN A 101 4.24 6.87 -2.86
CA GLN A 101 3.05 7.57 -3.32
C GLN A 101 1.80 6.88 -2.81
N TRP A 102 0.81 7.66 -2.43
CA TRP A 102 -0.51 7.15 -2.11
C TRP A 102 -1.57 8.04 -2.75
N LYS A 103 -2.71 7.44 -2.97
CA LYS A 103 -3.87 8.09 -3.57
C LYS A 103 -5.13 7.58 -2.91
N GLU A 104 -5.96 8.51 -2.48
CA GLU A 104 -7.33 8.26 -2.06
C GLU A 104 -8.29 8.62 -3.20
N VAL A 105 -9.23 7.71 -3.48
CA VAL A 105 -10.26 7.90 -4.50
C VAL A 105 -11.59 8.27 -3.86
N ALA A 106 -11.83 7.76 -2.66
CA ALA A 106 -13.01 7.99 -1.84
C ALA A 106 -12.65 7.92 -0.34
N PRO A 107 -13.33 8.68 0.55
CA PRO A 107 -14.42 9.61 0.26
C PRO A 107 -13.94 10.93 -0.35
N GLU A 108 -12.70 11.33 -0.04
CA GLU A 108 -12.07 12.52 -0.57
C GLU A 108 -11.06 12.16 -1.67
N ARG A 109 -10.81 13.10 -2.57
CA ARG A 109 -9.73 12.91 -3.54
C ARG A 109 -8.47 13.56 -3.01
N MET A 110 -7.53 12.74 -2.59
CA MET A 110 -6.25 13.18 -2.09
C MET A 110 -5.14 12.32 -2.71
N ALA A 111 -3.99 12.92 -2.92
CA ALA A 111 -2.80 12.21 -3.32
C ALA A 111 -1.57 12.85 -2.69
N ALA A 112 -0.58 12.03 -2.36
CA ALA A 112 0.72 12.50 -1.92
C ALA A 112 1.85 11.69 -2.53
N THR A 113 3.01 12.34 -2.63
CA THR A 113 4.27 11.70 -3.00
C THR A 113 5.33 12.10 -2.00
N ILE A 114 6.16 11.13 -1.58
CA ILE A 114 7.32 11.37 -0.72
C ILE A 114 8.55 10.87 -1.44
N ALA A 115 9.58 11.69 -1.48
CA ALA A 115 10.87 11.32 -2.03
C ALA A 115 12.02 11.99 -1.26
N PRO A 116 13.21 11.36 -1.22
CA PRO A 116 14.40 12.00 -0.72
C PRO A 116 14.78 13.22 -1.56
N ASN A 117 15.23 14.27 -0.89
CA ASN A 117 15.81 15.47 -1.50
C ASN A 117 16.90 16.00 -0.56
N ASP A 118 18.15 15.73 -0.87
CA ASP A 118 19.32 15.97 -0.01
C ASP A 118 19.14 15.35 1.39
N ALA A 119 19.12 16.18 2.42
CA ALA A 119 18.98 15.76 3.82
C ALA A 119 17.52 15.64 4.29
N PHE A 120 16.55 15.78 3.40
CA PHE A 120 15.12 15.81 3.72
C PHE A 120 14.37 14.69 3.01
N LEU A 121 13.27 14.25 3.61
CA LEU A 121 12.17 13.65 2.87
C LEU A 121 11.15 14.76 2.56
N VAL A 122 10.79 14.88 1.30
CA VAL A 122 9.87 15.91 0.84
C VAL A 122 8.55 15.29 0.47
N GLU A 123 7.51 15.64 1.21
CA GLU A 123 6.14 15.26 0.88
C GLU A 123 5.47 16.37 0.07
N ARG A 124 4.85 15.99 -1.06
CA ARG A 124 3.97 16.84 -1.86
C ARG A 124 2.60 16.22 -1.87
N TYR A 125 1.58 16.99 -1.50
CA TYR A 125 0.21 16.49 -1.37
C TYR A 125 -0.82 17.50 -1.88
N GLY A 126 -1.97 16.97 -2.33
CA GLY A 126 -3.08 17.79 -2.86
C GLY A 126 -4.21 16.93 -3.38
N SER A 127 -5.30 17.55 -3.82
CA SER A 127 -6.49 16.85 -4.33
C SER A 127 -6.23 16.15 -5.67
N SER A 128 -5.24 16.62 -6.43
CA SER A 128 -4.81 16.00 -7.69
C SER A 128 -3.36 16.40 -7.98
N PRO A 129 -2.59 15.60 -8.75
CA PRO A 129 -1.24 15.96 -9.18
C PRO A 129 -1.17 17.25 -10.02
N GLN A 130 -2.28 17.65 -10.65
CA GLN A 130 -2.39 18.84 -11.48
C GLN A 130 -2.75 20.10 -10.70
N ASP A 131 -3.24 19.95 -9.47
CA ASP A 131 -3.59 21.06 -8.61
C ASP A 131 -2.35 21.63 -7.92
N LYS A 132 -2.50 22.84 -7.34
CA LYS A 132 -1.44 23.44 -6.52
C LYS A 132 -1.16 22.54 -5.31
N GLN A 133 -0.06 21.78 -5.39
CA GLN A 133 0.38 20.93 -4.31
C GLN A 133 0.94 21.75 -3.14
N GLN A 134 0.67 21.29 -1.94
CA GLN A 134 1.35 21.71 -0.74
C GLN A 134 2.62 20.87 -0.57
N THR A 135 3.62 21.43 0.11
CA THR A 135 4.90 20.76 0.34
C THR A 135 5.24 20.80 1.82
N GLN A 136 5.66 19.66 2.37
CA GLN A 136 6.20 19.55 3.71
C GLN A 136 7.55 18.86 3.66
N ASN A 137 8.54 19.41 4.37
CA ASN A 137 9.87 18.85 4.47
C ASN A 137 10.06 18.22 5.85
N PHE A 138 10.60 17.00 5.87
CA PHE A 138 10.99 16.31 7.09
C PHE A 138 12.50 16.13 7.10
N LEU A 139 13.17 16.57 8.16
CA LEU A 139 14.61 16.34 8.35
C LEU A 139 14.82 14.87 8.76
N LEU A 140 14.70 13.98 7.79
CA LEU A 140 14.76 12.54 7.96
C LEU A 140 15.62 11.93 6.86
N PRO A 141 16.45 10.91 7.19
CA PRO A 141 17.29 10.22 6.22
C PRO A 141 16.45 9.30 5.32
N PRO A 142 16.95 8.92 4.11
CA PRO A 142 16.32 7.91 3.24
C PRO A 142 16.11 6.55 3.90
N SER A 143 16.84 6.27 4.99
CA SER A 143 16.66 5.08 5.81
C SER A 143 15.38 5.11 6.68
N THR A 144 14.60 6.17 6.65
CA THR A 144 13.30 6.24 7.32
C THR A 144 12.32 5.27 6.67
N THR A 145 11.58 4.54 7.50
CA THR A 145 10.57 3.59 7.03
C THR A 145 9.21 4.30 6.89
N ILE A 146 8.55 4.09 5.78
CA ILE A 146 7.14 4.49 5.66
C ILE A 146 6.29 3.52 6.47
N LEU A 147 5.44 4.06 7.34
CA LEU A 147 4.51 3.29 8.17
C LEU A 147 3.16 3.99 8.19
N ASP A 148 2.38 3.72 7.17
CA ASP A 148 1.08 4.32 6.91
C ASP A 148 -0.03 3.60 7.71
N ASP A 149 -1.10 4.31 8.04
CA ASP A 149 -2.20 3.77 8.83
C ASP A 149 -3.09 2.80 8.04
N TYR A 150 -3.12 2.91 6.72
CA TYR A 150 -4.01 2.13 5.85
C TYR A 150 -3.34 0.93 5.20
N PHE A 151 -1.99 0.91 5.11
CA PHE A 151 -1.27 -0.12 4.36
C PHE A 151 -0.45 -1.01 5.29
N PHE A 152 -1.05 -2.12 5.72
CA PHE A 152 -0.48 -3.03 6.72
C PHE A 152 0.72 -3.82 6.18
N VAL A 153 0.81 -4.02 4.86
CA VAL A 153 1.98 -4.64 4.22
C VAL A 153 3.30 -3.92 4.55
N GLN A 154 3.25 -2.63 4.87
CA GLN A 154 4.44 -1.87 5.25
C GLN A 154 5.04 -2.36 6.59
N ARG A 155 4.22 -2.97 7.46
CA ARG A 155 4.68 -3.61 8.70
C ARG A 155 5.44 -4.90 8.42
N GLU A 156 5.09 -5.62 7.35
CA GLU A 156 5.86 -6.76 6.86
C GLU A 156 7.23 -6.32 6.34
N VAL A 157 7.29 -5.25 5.56
CA VAL A 157 8.54 -4.67 5.07
C VAL A 157 9.43 -4.20 6.22
N LEU A 158 8.85 -3.56 7.24
CA LEU A 158 9.57 -3.16 8.44
C LEU A 158 10.09 -4.38 9.23
N ALA A 159 9.30 -5.45 9.32
CA ALA A 159 9.72 -6.70 9.95
C ALA A 159 10.91 -7.33 9.21
N TRP A 160 10.90 -7.37 7.89
CA TRP A 160 12.04 -7.86 7.09
C TRP A 160 13.29 -7.02 7.30
N ARG A 161 13.13 -5.71 7.42
CA ARG A 161 14.24 -4.82 7.76
C ARG A 161 14.82 -5.13 9.14
N TYR A 162 13.96 -5.33 10.15
CA TYR A 162 14.40 -5.77 11.47
C TYR A 162 15.16 -7.09 11.39
N LEU A 163 14.63 -8.10 10.70
CA LEU A 163 15.29 -9.38 10.51
C LEU A 163 16.67 -9.21 9.87
N ALA A 164 16.77 -8.41 8.82
CA ALA A 164 18.02 -8.18 8.07
C ALA A 164 19.08 -7.40 8.87
N THR A 165 18.67 -6.50 9.78
CA THR A 165 19.60 -5.59 10.45
C THR A 165 19.92 -5.97 11.89
N ALA A 166 18.98 -6.62 12.58
CA ALA A 166 19.11 -6.94 14.00
C ALA A 166 19.36 -8.42 14.30
N CYS A 167 18.92 -9.32 13.41
CA CYS A 167 19.03 -10.75 13.65
C CYS A 167 20.31 -11.34 12.99
N LYS A 168 20.86 -12.39 13.59
CA LYS A 168 21.97 -13.16 13.01
C LYS A 168 21.40 -14.25 12.10
N HIS A 169 21.96 -14.36 10.90
CA HIS A 169 21.57 -15.34 9.89
C HIS A 169 22.67 -16.39 9.74
N ASP A 170 22.85 -17.21 10.79
CA ASP A 170 23.71 -18.39 10.72
C ASP A 170 22.98 -19.58 10.06
N GLN A 171 23.57 -20.79 10.10
CA GLN A 171 22.88 -21.98 9.62
C GLN A 171 21.65 -22.28 10.52
N GLY A 172 20.43 -21.96 10.05
CA GLY A 172 19.17 -22.21 10.76
C GLY A 172 18.25 -21.00 10.82
N PRO A 173 17.23 -21.05 11.68
CA PRO A 173 16.31 -19.91 11.87
C PRO A 173 17.06 -18.68 12.37
N PRO A 174 16.64 -17.47 11.98
CA PRO A 174 17.25 -16.22 12.45
C PRO A 174 17.27 -16.15 13.97
N GLN A 175 18.41 -15.78 14.52
CA GLN A 175 18.58 -15.53 15.95
C GLN A 175 18.43 -14.04 16.20
N CYS A 176 17.27 -13.63 16.68
CA CYS A 176 16.94 -12.25 16.94
C CYS A 176 17.20 -11.87 18.41
N PRO A 177 17.67 -10.64 18.68
CA PRO A 177 17.86 -10.17 20.04
C PRO A 177 16.51 -9.99 20.73
N ARG A 178 16.46 -10.30 22.03
CA ARG A 178 15.30 -10.02 22.90
C ARG A 178 15.37 -8.61 23.49
N GLN A 179 15.68 -7.65 22.64
CA GLN A 179 15.76 -6.24 23.03
C GLN A 179 15.09 -5.39 21.95
N GLN A 180 14.61 -4.24 22.35
CA GLN A 180 13.98 -3.31 21.44
C GLN A 180 15.01 -2.72 20.47
N VAL A 181 14.71 -2.75 19.19
CA VAL A 181 15.52 -2.14 18.13
C VAL A 181 14.73 -0.98 17.52
N PRO A 182 15.23 0.26 17.61
CA PRO A 182 14.51 1.44 17.16
C PRO A 182 14.60 1.63 15.64
N PHE A 183 13.52 2.18 15.07
CA PHE A 183 13.42 2.59 13.67
C PHE A 183 12.73 3.95 13.58
N GLY A 184 13.29 4.86 12.78
CA GLY A 184 12.62 6.09 12.39
C GLY A 184 11.53 5.80 11.36
N THR A 185 10.34 6.36 11.57
CA THR A 185 9.20 6.17 10.67
C THR A 185 8.59 7.50 10.26
N LEU A 186 7.91 7.48 9.12
CA LEU A 186 7.07 8.57 8.63
C LEU A 186 5.71 8.01 8.28
N ASN A 187 4.66 8.58 8.88
CA ASN A 187 3.27 8.34 8.51
C ASN A 187 2.82 9.44 7.54
N PRO A 188 2.59 9.11 6.27
CA PRO A 188 2.21 10.08 5.25
C PRO A 188 0.83 10.70 5.48
N HIS A 189 -0.16 9.92 5.91
CA HIS A 189 -1.51 10.44 6.17
C HIS A 189 -1.55 11.41 7.34
N ALA A 190 -0.84 11.09 8.41
CA ALA A 190 -0.70 11.98 9.55
C ALA A 190 0.30 13.13 9.30
N ARG A 191 1.13 13.02 8.26
CA ARG A 191 2.25 13.94 7.99
C ARG A 191 3.14 14.13 9.22
N ALA A 192 3.41 13.02 9.88
CA ALA A 192 4.15 13.01 11.14
C ALA A 192 5.24 11.92 11.14
N SER A 193 6.38 12.28 11.68
CA SER A 193 7.45 11.34 11.95
C SER A 193 7.41 10.87 13.40
N SER A 194 7.75 9.60 13.60
CA SER A 194 7.86 9.02 14.93
C SER A 194 9.02 8.01 15.00
N SER A 195 9.37 7.61 16.20
CA SER A 195 10.23 6.47 16.43
C SER A 195 9.37 5.29 16.87
N VAL A 196 9.60 4.14 16.26
CA VAL A 196 9.02 2.87 16.69
C VAL A 196 10.14 1.92 17.08
N SER A 197 9.85 0.90 17.89
CA SER A 197 10.81 -0.17 18.16
C SER A 197 10.19 -1.53 17.96
N ILE A 198 11.01 -2.48 17.50
CA ILE A 198 10.61 -3.88 17.35
C ILE A 198 11.36 -4.73 18.33
N GLU A 199 10.67 -5.67 18.96
CA GLU A 199 11.20 -6.67 19.87
C GLU A 199 10.72 -8.05 19.45
N PHE A 200 11.65 -9.00 19.27
CA PHE A 200 11.30 -10.41 19.09
C PHE A 200 11.00 -11.04 20.46
N THR A 201 9.81 -11.57 20.64
CA THR A 201 9.38 -12.18 21.92
C THR A 201 9.52 -13.69 21.95
N GLY A 202 9.55 -14.35 20.79
CA GLY A 202 9.67 -15.80 20.67
C GLY A 202 8.78 -16.40 19.61
N ARG A 203 8.51 -17.70 19.75
CA ARG A 203 7.54 -18.41 18.92
C ARG A 203 6.27 -18.67 19.73
N GLU A 204 5.13 -18.58 19.07
CA GLU A 204 3.81 -18.73 19.67
C GLU A 204 2.92 -19.57 18.78
N LYS A 205 2.12 -20.45 19.40
CA LYS A 205 1.10 -21.23 18.70
C LYS A 205 -0.21 -20.46 18.67
N LEU A 206 -0.72 -20.24 17.47
CA LEU A 206 -2.00 -19.57 17.24
C LEU A 206 -2.88 -20.43 16.34
N THR A 207 -4.20 -20.39 16.62
CA THR A 207 -5.20 -20.95 15.72
C THR A 207 -5.68 -19.88 14.75
N LEU A 208 -5.34 -20.05 13.47
CA LEU A 208 -5.77 -19.18 12.39
C LEU A 208 -6.57 -19.99 11.38
N HIS A 209 -7.75 -19.49 11.02
CA HIS A 209 -8.68 -20.19 10.11
C HIS A 209 -8.90 -21.67 10.48
N GLY A 210 -9.00 -21.96 11.82
CA GLY A 210 -9.20 -23.30 12.33
C GLY A 210 -7.98 -24.21 12.34
N THR A 211 -6.79 -23.72 11.95
CA THR A 211 -5.54 -24.48 11.94
C THR A 211 -4.55 -23.91 12.95
N GLU A 212 -3.99 -24.78 13.82
CA GLU A 212 -2.91 -24.39 14.73
C GLU A 212 -1.62 -24.23 13.93
N ARG A 213 -0.95 -23.10 14.11
CA ARG A 213 0.35 -22.78 13.48
C ARG A 213 1.28 -22.21 14.53
N GLU A 214 2.55 -22.58 14.46
CA GLU A 214 3.59 -21.96 15.27
C GLU A 214 4.23 -20.81 14.48
N LEU A 215 4.17 -19.60 15.01
CA LEU A 215 4.56 -18.36 14.35
C LEU A 215 5.61 -17.62 15.16
N SER A 216 6.46 -16.85 14.50
CA SER A 216 7.39 -15.93 15.16
C SER A 216 6.64 -14.68 15.59
N HIS A 217 6.66 -14.38 16.90
CA HIS A 217 5.94 -13.26 17.50
C HIS A 217 6.88 -12.11 17.80
N PHE A 218 6.44 -10.91 17.45
CA PHE A 218 7.12 -9.65 17.64
C PHE A 218 6.15 -8.61 18.21
N ILE A 219 6.72 -7.61 18.89
CA ILE A 219 5.96 -6.44 19.32
C ILE A 219 6.57 -5.20 18.66
N LEU A 220 5.74 -4.45 17.97
CA LEU A 220 6.02 -3.12 17.46
C LEU A 220 5.49 -2.12 18.49
N ARG A 221 6.37 -1.35 19.13
CA ARG A 221 6.00 -0.33 20.10
C ARG A 221 6.05 1.05 19.47
N SER A 222 5.06 1.85 19.72
CA SER A 222 4.99 3.25 19.28
C SER A 222 4.30 4.12 20.33
N GLU A 223 4.41 5.44 20.18
CA GLU A 223 3.66 6.39 21.01
C GLU A 223 2.13 6.29 20.81
N MET A 224 1.70 5.72 19.67
CA MET A 224 0.29 5.55 19.32
C MET A 224 -0.32 4.25 19.83
N GLY A 225 0.48 3.41 20.50
CA GLY A 225 0.09 2.09 20.99
C GLY A 225 0.99 0.98 20.44
N ASP A 226 0.85 -0.19 21.03
CA ASP A 226 1.62 -1.37 20.66
C ASP A 226 0.86 -2.25 19.68
N TRP A 227 1.61 -2.91 18.77
CA TRP A 227 1.09 -3.91 17.85
C TRP A 227 1.83 -5.23 18.07
N GLY A 228 1.12 -6.29 18.41
CA GLY A 228 1.62 -7.64 18.23
C GLY A 228 1.57 -8.00 16.76
N PHE A 229 2.64 -8.63 16.22
CA PHE A 229 2.60 -9.15 14.87
C PHE A 229 3.30 -10.51 14.78
N TRP A 230 2.80 -11.35 13.88
CA TRP A 230 3.21 -12.73 13.75
C TRP A 230 3.62 -13.02 12.31
N LEU A 231 4.82 -13.58 12.16
CA LEU A 231 5.37 -14.02 10.88
C LEU A 231 5.39 -15.54 10.80
N ASP A 232 5.12 -16.08 9.60
CA ASP A 232 5.30 -17.49 9.30
C ASP A 232 6.78 -17.86 9.09
N ASP A 233 7.05 -19.14 8.78
CA ASP A 233 8.41 -19.64 8.55
C ASP A 233 9.05 -19.12 7.26
N GLN A 234 8.28 -18.44 6.40
CA GLN A 234 8.75 -17.71 5.22
C GLN A 234 8.87 -16.20 5.49
N PHE A 235 8.73 -15.80 6.77
CA PHE A 235 8.76 -14.41 7.24
C PHE A 235 7.66 -13.52 6.64
N ARG A 236 6.55 -14.10 6.20
CA ARG A 236 5.39 -13.36 5.73
C ARG A 236 4.51 -12.99 6.91
N LEU A 237 3.99 -11.77 6.87
CA LEU A 237 3.04 -11.30 7.87
C LEU A 237 1.74 -12.09 7.76
N VAL A 238 1.33 -12.69 8.88
CA VAL A 238 0.12 -13.52 8.98
C VAL A 238 -0.95 -12.83 9.81
N ARG A 239 -0.55 -12.14 10.88
CA ARG A 239 -1.46 -11.47 11.81
C ARG A 239 -0.85 -10.22 12.41
N LEU A 240 -1.70 -9.20 12.62
CA LEU A 240 -1.44 -8.04 13.48
C LEU A 240 -2.57 -7.93 14.48
N LEU A 241 -2.26 -7.44 15.66
CA LEU A 241 -3.26 -7.13 16.68
C LEU A 241 -2.78 -5.93 17.49
N ASP A 242 -3.59 -4.87 17.58
CA ASP A 242 -3.29 -3.73 18.43
C ASP A 242 -3.97 -3.82 19.79
N ASP A 243 -3.61 -2.91 20.69
CA ASP A 243 -4.15 -2.82 22.04
C ASP A 243 -5.65 -2.42 22.05
N SER A 244 -6.17 -1.84 20.96
CA SER A 244 -7.57 -1.44 20.81
C SER A 244 -8.48 -2.58 20.37
N GLY A 245 -7.91 -3.71 19.98
CA GLY A 245 -8.59 -4.88 19.43
C GLY A 245 -8.84 -4.81 17.92
N THR A 246 -8.11 -3.91 17.21
CA THR A 246 -8.02 -3.98 15.75
C THR A 246 -7.16 -5.17 15.37
N GLU A 247 -7.70 -6.06 14.55
CA GLU A 247 -7.00 -7.24 14.08
C GLU A 247 -6.87 -7.21 12.57
N VAL A 248 -5.68 -7.58 12.07
CA VAL A 248 -5.41 -7.74 10.64
C VAL A 248 -4.91 -9.16 10.42
N VAL A 249 -5.58 -9.88 9.53
CA VAL A 249 -5.28 -11.30 9.28
C VAL A 249 -5.10 -11.52 7.79
N ARG A 250 -4.06 -12.25 7.42
CA ARG A 250 -3.85 -12.70 6.04
C ARG A 250 -4.94 -13.69 5.64
N ASP A 251 -5.60 -13.47 4.48
CA ASP A 251 -6.63 -14.35 3.92
C ASP A 251 -6.09 -15.68 3.36
#